data_5e63a3b58d738329241a007aa35f55a3
#
_entry.id   5e63a3b58d738329241a007aa35f55a3
#
_cell.length_a   1.000
_cell.length_b   1.000
_cell.length_c   1.000
_cell.angle_alpha   90.00
_cell.angle_beta   90.00
_cell.angle_gamma   90.00
#
_symmetry.space_group_name_H-M   'P 1'
#
loop_
_entity.id
_entity.type
_entity.pdbx_description
1 polymer ?
#
loop_
_entity_poly.entity_id
_entity_poly.type
_entity_poly.pdbx_seq_one_letter_code
_entity_poly.pdbx_strand_id
1 'polypeptide(L)'
;MTTSPSPAVEKSVSEEIINKINMAVEGENAAVWAFGYLLSFIPDENKDYAFSVFNIHRDNRDRLRLMLRELGITPPRPKEIYEVPIVVKDMVTAYELASFVENRLIGIYIQLYAIEDKSARRDSLQYALDGAIRILEFKQTPIALPGSIS
;
A
#
# COMPACT_ATOMS: atom_id res chain seq x y z
N MET A 1 5.43 -23.28 -36.86
CA MET A 1 5.29 -21.82 -36.98
C MET A 1 4.83 -21.26 -35.65
N THR A 2 5.67 -20.55 -35.00
CA THR A 2 5.31 -19.80 -33.80
C THR A 2 4.60 -18.53 -34.24
N THR A 3 3.30 -18.41 -33.94
CA THR A 3 2.57 -17.17 -34.14
C THR A 3 2.95 -16.19 -33.04
N SER A 4 3.65 -15.13 -33.39
CA SER A 4 3.85 -14.00 -32.47
C SER A 4 2.50 -13.38 -32.13
N PRO A 5 2.24 -13.02 -30.86
CA PRO A 5 1.01 -12.30 -30.50
C PRO A 5 0.93 -11.00 -31.31
N SER A 6 -0.28 -10.60 -31.69
CA SER A 6 -0.47 -9.38 -32.46
C SER A 6 -0.03 -8.16 -31.63
N PRO A 7 0.56 -7.12 -32.23
CA PRO A 7 1.01 -5.93 -31.50
C PRO A 7 -0.09 -5.25 -30.68
N ALA A 8 -1.35 -5.36 -31.10
CA ALA A 8 -2.49 -4.80 -30.39
C ALA A 8 -2.76 -5.52 -29.05
N VAL A 9 -2.57 -6.85 -29.00
CA VAL A 9 -2.75 -7.63 -27.76
C VAL A 9 -1.64 -7.33 -26.76
N GLU A 10 -0.41 -7.27 -27.20
CA GLU A 10 0.74 -6.91 -26.36
C GLU A 10 0.59 -5.50 -25.77
N LYS A 11 0.17 -4.52 -26.59
CA LYS A 11 -0.09 -3.16 -26.14
C LYS A 11 -1.20 -3.10 -25.11
N SER A 12 -2.29 -3.83 -25.29
CA SER A 12 -3.42 -3.89 -24.34
C SER A 12 -2.99 -4.46 -22.98
N VAL A 13 -2.22 -5.56 -22.96
CA VAL A 13 -1.69 -6.16 -21.72
C VAL A 13 -0.73 -5.21 -21.03
N SER A 14 0.16 -4.54 -21.75
CA SER A 14 1.08 -3.55 -21.21
C SER A 14 0.33 -2.35 -20.60
N GLU A 15 -0.72 -1.86 -21.27
CA GLU A 15 -1.56 -0.78 -20.75
C GLU A 15 -2.28 -1.18 -19.46
N GLU A 16 -2.80 -2.39 -19.38
CA GLU A 16 -3.44 -2.90 -18.16
C GLU A 16 -2.47 -2.98 -16.99
N ILE A 17 -1.28 -3.51 -17.21
CA ILE A 17 -0.22 -3.56 -16.19
C ILE A 17 0.16 -2.16 -15.75
N ILE A 18 0.40 -1.23 -16.67
CA ILE A 18 0.73 0.16 -16.37
C ILE A 18 -0.38 0.81 -15.52
N ASN A 19 -1.63 0.62 -15.89
CA ASN A 19 -2.76 1.16 -15.13
C ASN A 19 -2.79 0.62 -13.70
N LYS A 20 -2.54 -0.67 -13.49
CA LYS A 20 -2.51 -1.28 -12.16
C LYS A 20 -1.30 -0.82 -11.34
N ILE A 21 -0.15 -0.64 -11.96
CA ILE A 21 1.03 -0.06 -11.29
C ILE A 21 0.75 1.39 -10.89
N ASN A 22 0.11 2.18 -11.76
CA ASN A 22 -0.33 3.53 -11.42
C ASN A 22 -1.25 3.54 -10.21
N MET A 23 -2.24 2.64 -10.16
CA MET A 23 -3.12 2.49 -9.00
C MET A 23 -2.35 2.13 -7.72
N ALA A 24 -1.34 1.28 -7.84
CA ALA A 24 -0.50 0.92 -6.70
C ALA A 24 0.33 2.12 -6.21
N VAL A 25 0.90 2.93 -7.12
CA VAL A 25 1.59 4.18 -6.74
C VAL A 25 0.65 5.15 -6.05
N GLU A 26 -0.56 5.34 -6.58
CA GLU A 26 -1.57 6.21 -5.96
C GLU A 26 -1.97 5.70 -4.57
N GLY A 27 -2.13 4.40 -4.42
CA GLY A 27 -2.42 3.76 -3.13
C GLY A 27 -1.29 3.96 -2.13
N GLU A 28 -0.03 3.78 -2.55
CA GLU A 28 1.13 4.01 -1.68
C GLU A 28 1.33 5.51 -1.36
N ASN A 29 1.05 6.41 -2.29
CA ASN A 29 1.03 7.85 -2.00
C ASN A 29 0.02 8.18 -0.90
N ALA A 30 -1.18 7.62 -1.00
CA ALA A 30 -2.22 7.78 0.03
C ALA A 30 -1.78 7.17 1.37
N ALA A 31 -1.14 6.00 1.34
CA ALA A 31 -0.64 5.34 2.53
C ALA A 31 0.45 6.17 3.23
N VAL A 32 1.41 6.68 2.49
CA VAL A 32 2.46 7.55 3.04
C VAL A 32 1.85 8.77 3.72
N TRP A 33 0.88 9.41 3.07
CA TRP A 33 0.18 10.55 3.66
C TRP A 33 -0.60 10.15 4.92
N ALA A 34 -1.36 9.07 4.86
CA ALA A 34 -2.19 8.60 5.96
C ALA A 34 -1.35 8.20 7.18
N PHE A 35 -0.26 7.48 6.98
CA PHE A 35 0.65 7.11 8.08
C PHE A 35 1.36 8.33 8.65
N GLY A 36 1.76 9.30 7.84
CA GLY A 36 2.27 10.58 8.31
C GLY A 36 1.26 11.32 9.20
N TYR A 37 -0.01 11.31 8.79
CA TYR A 37 -1.11 11.93 9.54
C TYR A 37 -1.41 11.19 10.84
N LEU A 38 -1.60 9.87 10.79
CA LEU A 38 -2.02 9.10 11.97
C LEU A 38 -0.94 9.01 13.06
N LEU A 39 0.34 9.13 12.69
CA LEU A 39 1.43 9.10 13.66
C LEU A 39 1.31 10.17 14.73
N SER A 40 0.73 11.32 14.42
CA SER A 40 0.53 12.40 15.38
C SER A 40 -0.49 12.06 16.49
N PHE A 41 -1.28 11.00 16.30
CA PHE A 41 -2.28 10.53 17.27
C PHE A 41 -1.82 9.31 18.07
N ILE A 42 -0.61 8.84 17.83
CA ILE A 42 -0.04 7.68 18.53
C ILE A 42 0.96 8.19 19.56
N PRO A 43 0.87 7.74 20.83
CA PRO A 43 1.85 8.08 21.85
C PRO A 43 3.27 7.71 21.44
N ASP A 44 4.26 8.47 21.86
CA ASP A 44 5.65 8.30 21.46
C ASP A 44 6.18 6.88 21.74
N GLU A 45 5.79 6.31 22.87
CA GLU A 45 6.17 4.94 23.26
C GLU A 45 5.60 3.85 22.34
N ASN A 46 4.59 4.18 21.52
CA ASN A 46 3.93 3.24 20.61
C ASN A 46 4.20 3.54 19.13
N LYS A 47 4.98 4.59 18.83
CA LYS A 47 5.19 5.05 17.44
C LYS A 47 6.10 4.17 16.61
N ASP A 48 7.01 3.43 17.21
CA ASP A 48 8.09 2.74 16.48
C ASP A 48 7.56 1.83 15.38
N TYR A 49 6.53 1.03 15.69
CA TYR A 49 5.95 0.13 14.70
C TYR A 49 5.26 0.88 13.56
N ALA A 50 4.39 1.84 13.87
CA ALA A 50 3.70 2.62 12.86
C ALA A 50 4.68 3.44 12.00
N PHE A 51 5.76 3.95 12.59
CA PHE A 51 6.82 4.64 11.87
C PHE A 51 7.57 3.70 10.93
N SER A 52 7.85 2.46 11.36
CA SER A 52 8.46 1.46 10.49
C SER A 52 7.56 1.13 9.29
N VAL A 53 6.26 1.02 9.50
CA VAL A 53 5.28 0.80 8.42
C VAL A 53 5.21 2.00 7.46
N PHE A 54 5.25 3.21 7.99
CA PHE A 54 5.36 4.43 7.18
C PHE A 54 6.56 4.35 6.21
N ASN A 55 7.71 3.93 6.70
CA ASN A 55 8.91 3.77 5.87
C ASN A 55 8.76 2.67 4.83
N ILE A 56 8.09 1.56 5.17
CA ILE A 56 7.81 0.47 4.21
C ILE A 56 6.96 1.01 3.05
N HIS A 57 5.93 1.80 3.32
CA HIS A 57 5.11 2.40 2.27
C HIS A 57 5.90 3.38 1.40
N ARG A 58 6.81 4.15 1.99
CA ARG A 58 7.72 5.01 1.22
C ARG A 58 8.59 4.20 0.27
N ASP A 59 9.17 3.12 0.75
CA ASP A 59 10.02 2.23 -0.05
C ASP A 59 9.24 1.55 -1.17
N ASN A 60 8.05 1.05 -0.88
CA ASN A 60 7.16 0.44 -1.86
C ASN A 60 6.78 1.45 -2.95
N ARG A 61 6.37 2.65 -2.55
CA ARG A 61 6.07 3.74 -3.47
C ARG A 61 7.24 4.04 -4.40
N ASP A 62 8.42 4.20 -3.84
CA ASP A 62 9.61 4.59 -4.59
C ASP A 62 10.02 3.50 -5.59
N ARG A 63 9.87 2.23 -5.21
CA ARG A 63 10.12 1.09 -6.09
C ARG A 63 9.12 1.04 -7.25
N LEU A 64 7.85 1.23 -7.00
CA LEU A 64 6.81 1.27 -8.04
C LEU A 64 7.02 2.45 -8.99
N ARG A 65 7.40 3.61 -8.46
CA ARG A 65 7.72 4.79 -9.26
C ARG A 65 8.93 4.53 -10.18
N LEU A 66 9.94 3.84 -9.67
CA LEU A 66 11.09 3.45 -10.48
C LEU A 66 10.67 2.52 -11.62
N MET A 67 9.82 1.52 -11.34
CA MET A 67 9.27 0.63 -12.38
C MET A 67 8.57 1.41 -13.50
N LEU A 68 7.74 2.39 -13.16
CA LEU A 68 7.07 3.23 -14.16
C LEU A 68 8.06 4.04 -14.99
N ARG A 69 9.07 4.63 -14.35
CA ARG A 69 10.11 5.39 -15.06
C ARG A 69 10.91 4.53 -16.02
N GLU A 70 11.23 3.31 -15.62
CA GLU A 70 11.91 2.33 -16.50
C GLU A 70 11.06 1.97 -17.72
N LEU A 71 9.74 2.04 -17.60
CA LEU A 71 8.81 1.87 -18.72
C LEU A 71 8.58 3.17 -19.50
N GLY A 72 9.25 4.27 -19.16
CA GLY A 72 9.07 5.56 -19.80
C GLY A 72 7.81 6.31 -19.38
N ILE A 73 7.20 5.92 -18.26
CA ILE A 73 5.95 6.50 -17.75
C ILE A 73 6.27 7.43 -16.58
N THR A 74 5.67 8.63 -16.61
CA THR A 74 5.75 9.57 -15.49
C THR A 74 4.83 9.07 -14.36
N PRO A 75 5.37 8.81 -13.15
CA PRO A 75 4.54 8.36 -12.04
C PRO A 75 3.50 9.40 -11.62
N PRO A 76 2.34 8.97 -11.10
CA PRO A 76 1.37 9.88 -10.50
C PRO A 76 1.99 10.69 -9.36
N ARG A 77 1.62 11.95 -9.27
CA ARG A 77 2.05 12.82 -8.17
C ARG A 77 1.18 12.59 -6.94
N PRO A 78 1.75 12.67 -5.72
CA PRO A 78 0.95 12.67 -4.51
C PRO A 78 -0.03 13.85 -4.53
N LYS A 79 -1.19 13.67 -3.94
CA LYS A 79 -2.14 14.76 -3.67
C LYS A 79 -1.65 15.54 -2.44
N GLU A 80 -2.03 16.80 -2.34
CA GLU A 80 -1.74 17.62 -1.16
C GLU A 80 -2.54 17.15 0.05
N ILE A 81 -3.79 16.75 -0.16
CA ILE A 81 -4.71 16.28 0.88
C ILE A 81 -5.47 15.07 0.35
N TYR A 82 -5.67 14.08 1.21
CA TYR A 82 -6.51 12.91 0.96
C TYR A 82 -7.71 12.93 1.89
N GLU A 83 -8.84 12.44 1.37
CA GLU A 83 -10.01 12.23 2.22
C GLU A 83 -9.73 11.14 3.25
N VAL A 84 -10.08 11.40 4.49
CA VAL A 84 -9.92 10.46 5.59
C VAL A 84 -11.29 9.87 5.92
N PRO A 85 -11.52 8.57 5.66
CA PRO A 85 -12.82 7.95 5.88
C PRO A 85 -13.14 7.72 7.36
N ILE A 86 -12.14 7.88 8.23
CA ILE A 86 -12.24 7.64 9.67
C ILE A 86 -11.76 8.91 10.39
N VAL A 87 -12.55 9.39 11.33
CA VAL A 87 -12.13 10.51 12.17
C VAL A 87 -11.08 10.00 13.16
N VAL A 88 -9.84 10.44 12.99
CA VAL A 88 -8.74 10.06 13.88
C VAL A 88 -8.66 11.05 15.02
N LYS A 89 -8.70 10.53 16.25
CA LYS A 89 -8.65 11.32 17.49
C LYS A 89 -7.76 10.70 18.57
N ASP A 90 -7.39 9.43 18.42
CA ASP A 90 -6.62 8.68 19.39
C ASP A 90 -5.89 7.51 18.71
N MET A 91 -5.16 6.71 19.47
CA MET A 91 -4.43 5.54 18.95
C MET A 91 -5.36 4.48 18.36
N VAL A 92 -6.55 4.29 18.94
CA VAL A 92 -7.53 3.31 18.46
C VAL A 92 -7.98 3.66 17.04
N THR A 93 -8.44 4.88 16.86
CA THR A 93 -8.90 5.37 15.55
C THR A 93 -7.76 5.54 14.55
N ALA A 94 -6.55 5.84 15.02
CA ALA A 94 -5.35 5.83 14.17
C ALA A 94 -5.09 4.42 13.60
N TYR A 95 -5.22 3.39 14.41
CA TYR A 95 -5.05 2.00 13.97
C TYR A 95 -6.19 1.51 13.07
N GLU A 96 -7.40 2.01 13.27
CA GLU A 96 -8.51 1.78 12.34
C GLU A 96 -8.21 2.36 10.95
N LEU A 97 -7.67 3.58 10.90
CA LEU A 97 -7.25 4.18 9.64
C LEU A 97 -6.11 3.38 9.00
N ALA A 98 -5.11 2.98 9.77
CA ALA A 98 -4.02 2.15 9.29
C ALA A 98 -4.55 0.84 8.65
N SER A 99 -5.46 0.15 9.32
CA SER A 99 -6.08 -1.08 8.81
C SER A 99 -6.89 -0.83 7.54
N PHE A 100 -7.60 0.27 7.46
CA PHE A 100 -8.34 0.67 6.25
C PHE A 100 -7.40 0.86 5.06
N VAL A 101 -6.30 1.57 5.26
CA VAL A 101 -5.29 1.82 4.22
C VAL A 101 -4.68 0.51 3.73
N GLU A 102 -4.30 -0.37 4.65
CA GLU A 102 -3.72 -1.68 4.32
C GLU A 102 -4.71 -2.55 3.54
N ASN A 103 -5.97 -2.60 3.94
CA ASN A 103 -7.00 -3.36 3.23
C ASN A 103 -7.16 -2.90 1.78
N ARG A 104 -7.13 -1.58 1.56
CA ARG A 104 -7.22 -1.02 0.21
C ARG A 104 -6.02 -1.42 -0.64
N LEU A 105 -4.82 -1.33 -0.10
CA LEU A 105 -3.59 -1.72 -0.79
C LEU A 105 -3.54 -3.21 -1.10
N ILE A 106 -3.97 -4.07 -0.18
CA ILE A 106 -4.06 -5.52 -0.41
C ILE A 106 -4.89 -5.79 -1.67
N GLY A 107 -6.05 -5.15 -1.80
CA GLY A 107 -6.91 -5.29 -2.97
C GLY A 107 -6.21 -4.89 -4.27
N ILE A 108 -5.48 -3.79 -4.25
CA ILE A 108 -4.71 -3.31 -5.41
C ILE A 108 -3.60 -4.30 -5.79
N TYR A 109 -2.83 -4.78 -4.83
CA TYR A 109 -1.75 -5.74 -5.08
C TYR A 109 -2.25 -7.09 -5.55
N ILE A 110 -3.41 -7.55 -5.07
CA ILE A 110 -4.04 -8.78 -5.57
C ILE A 110 -4.43 -8.62 -7.05
N GLN A 111 -4.97 -7.46 -7.43
CA GLN A 111 -5.31 -7.18 -8.83
C GLN A 111 -4.05 -7.14 -9.71
N LEU A 112 -2.98 -6.54 -9.21
CA LEU A 112 -1.70 -6.49 -9.91
C LEU A 112 -1.10 -7.90 -10.06
N TYR A 113 -1.13 -8.71 -9.01
CA TYR A 113 -0.72 -10.11 -9.02
C TYR A 113 -1.43 -10.91 -10.13
N ALA A 114 -2.72 -10.66 -10.34
CA ALA A 114 -3.53 -11.43 -11.29
C ALA A 114 -3.13 -11.22 -12.75
N ILE A 115 -2.49 -10.09 -13.09
CA ILE A 115 -2.16 -9.71 -14.46
C ILE A 115 -0.66 -9.69 -14.77
N GLU A 116 0.20 -9.75 -13.76
CA GLU A 116 1.64 -9.74 -13.93
C GLU A 116 2.20 -11.10 -14.37
N ASP A 117 3.42 -11.10 -14.92
CA ASP A 117 4.15 -12.31 -15.20
C ASP A 117 4.66 -12.99 -13.90
N LYS A 118 5.23 -14.19 -14.02
CA LYS A 118 5.64 -15.00 -12.86
C LYS A 118 6.64 -14.32 -11.94
N SER A 119 7.52 -13.46 -12.45
CA SER A 119 8.54 -12.81 -11.61
C SER A 119 7.96 -11.65 -10.81
N ALA A 120 7.15 -10.80 -11.45
CA ALA A 120 6.49 -9.67 -10.82
C ALA A 120 5.36 -10.10 -9.85
N ARG A 121 4.66 -11.21 -10.17
CA ARG A 121 3.58 -11.75 -9.33
C ARG A 121 4.03 -12.09 -7.91
N ARG A 122 5.25 -12.58 -7.75
CA ARG A 122 5.79 -12.89 -6.42
C ARG A 122 5.83 -11.67 -5.53
N ASP A 123 6.32 -10.54 -6.06
CA ASP A 123 6.43 -9.30 -5.30
C ASP A 123 5.06 -8.74 -4.92
N SER A 124 4.11 -8.73 -5.86
CA SER A 124 2.74 -8.26 -5.60
C SER A 124 2.04 -9.12 -4.56
N LEU A 125 2.20 -10.45 -4.62
CA LEU A 125 1.66 -11.35 -3.59
C LEU A 125 2.32 -11.08 -2.24
N GLN A 126 3.62 -10.88 -2.20
CA GLN A 126 4.35 -10.59 -0.96
C GLN A 126 3.87 -9.28 -0.33
N TYR A 127 3.68 -8.22 -1.12
CA TYR A 127 3.12 -6.96 -0.62
C TYR A 127 1.72 -7.14 -0.03
N ALA A 128 0.87 -7.93 -0.68
CA ALA A 128 -0.48 -8.22 -0.17
C ALA A 128 -0.42 -9.01 1.14
N LEU A 129 0.42 -10.02 1.24
CA LEU A 129 0.60 -10.82 2.46
C LEU A 129 1.16 -9.98 3.61
N ASP A 130 2.16 -9.16 3.35
CA ASP A 130 2.74 -8.26 4.34
C ASP A 130 1.70 -7.26 4.86
N GLY A 131 0.84 -6.74 3.97
CA GLY A 131 -0.27 -5.88 4.35
C GLY A 131 -1.26 -6.59 5.27
N ALA A 132 -1.60 -7.84 4.99
CA ALA A 132 -2.48 -8.64 5.84
C ALA A 132 -1.89 -8.85 7.24
N ILE A 133 -0.58 -9.11 7.31
CA ILE A 133 0.14 -9.25 8.58
C ILE A 133 0.09 -7.93 9.36
N ARG A 134 0.32 -6.79 8.70
CA ARG A 134 0.25 -5.47 9.36
C ARG A 134 -1.13 -5.18 9.94
N ILE A 135 -2.20 -5.56 9.25
CA ILE A 135 -3.56 -5.42 9.78
C ILE A 135 -3.71 -6.22 11.08
N LEU A 136 -3.22 -7.46 11.11
CA LEU A 136 -3.27 -8.26 12.32
C LEU A 136 -2.48 -7.61 13.45
N GLU A 137 -1.30 -7.09 13.18
CA GLU A 137 -0.47 -6.38 14.16
C GLU A 137 -1.18 -5.15 14.72
N PHE A 138 -1.81 -4.33 13.87
CA PHE A 138 -2.58 -3.17 14.34
C PHE A 138 -3.80 -3.55 15.16
N LYS A 139 -4.45 -4.67 14.88
CA LYS A 139 -5.60 -5.16 15.64
C LYS A 139 -5.22 -5.85 16.93
N GLN A 140 -4.07 -6.53 16.96
CA GLN A 140 -3.58 -7.29 18.12
C GLN A 140 -2.69 -6.48 19.02
N THR A 141 -2.15 -5.35 18.55
CA THR A 141 -1.46 -4.46 19.45
C THR A 141 -2.42 -4.19 20.60
N PRO A 142 -2.16 -4.70 21.79
CA PRO A 142 -3.07 -4.46 22.88
C PRO A 142 -3.06 -2.96 23.11
N ILE A 143 -4.02 -2.31 22.55
CA ILE A 143 -4.50 -1.08 23.09
C ILE A 143 -4.67 -1.47 24.52
N ALA A 144 -3.76 -0.96 25.36
CA ALA A 144 -3.81 -1.30 26.77
C ALA A 144 -5.25 -1.18 27.18
N LEU A 145 -5.92 -2.31 27.21
CA LEU A 145 -7.30 -2.35 27.65
C LEU A 145 -7.28 -1.75 29.04
N PRO A 146 -8.01 -0.66 29.27
CA PRO A 146 -8.08 -0.10 30.60
C PRO A 146 -8.45 -1.24 31.55
N GLY A 147 -7.57 -1.60 32.47
CA GLY A 147 -7.78 -2.68 33.41
C GLY A 147 -7.24 -4.05 32.99
N SER A 148 -6.61 -4.20 31.84
CA SER A 148 -5.92 -5.44 31.48
C SER A 148 -4.54 -5.55 32.08
N ILE A 149 -4.22 -4.68 32.96
CA ILE A 149 -2.99 -4.75 33.73
C ILE A 149 -3.29 -5.41 35.05
N SER A 150 -2.97 -6.57 35.07
CA SER A 150 -2.74 -7.14 36.39
C SER A 150 -1.33 -6.90 36.81
#